data_f95873927ac7b3dd6629e10ccbe2b380
#
_entry.id   f95873927ac7b3dd6629e10ccbe2b380
#
_cell.length_a   1.000
_cell.length_b   1.000
_cell.length_c   1.000
_cell.angle_alpha   90.00
_cell.angle_beta   90.00
_cell.angle_gamma   90.00
#
_symmetry.space_group_name_H-M   'P 1'
#
loop_
_entity.id
_entity.type
_entity.pdbx_description
1 polymer ?
#
loop_
_entity_poly.entity_id
_entity_poly.type
_entity_poly.pdbx_seq_one_letter_code
_entity_poly.pdbx_strand_id
1 'polypeptide(L)'
;MKKFMVMALMAVAASSAFAQGDALKSILKAKTYADAEALLNSNVTSFTSEQKAKAYNKLVQLSLEKVQKEEGIMSANAVAKQMGQKEEPFDTLGMYNSLCAALKDAMECDKFDNEPNGKGKIAPKFHKNNQQNLWPLRLHLLNAGQDAVTAGKQQDAIRYYGMYVQSGSDHLFA
;
A
#
# COMPACT_ATOMS: atom_id res chain seq x y z
N MET A 1 9.67 28.08 39.18
CA MET A 1 10.06 26.79 38.57
C MET A 1 8.97 26.10 37.74
N LYS A 2 7.66 26.18 38.11
CA LYS A 2 6.57 25.52 37.33
C LYS A 2 6.34 26.07 35.90
N LYS A 3 6.59 27.37 35.65
CA LYS A 3 6.40 27.97 34.29
C LYS A 3 7.47 27.57 33.28
N PHE A 4 8.69 27.29 33.69
CA PHE A 4 9.77 26.83 32.79
C PHE A 4 9.59 25.38 32.37
N MET A 5 8.98 24.54 33.20
CA MET A 5 8.73 23.13 32.85
C MET A 5 7.63 22.97 31.77
N VAL A 6 6.64 23.86 31.77
CA VAL A 6 5.58 23.89 30.75
C VAL A 6 6.13 24.35 29.38
N MET A 7 7.04 25.34 29.36
CA MET A 7 7.68 25.78 28.12
C MET A 7 8.61 24.70 27.52
N ALA A 8 9.34 23.97 28.35
CA ALA A 8 10.19 22.87 27.88
C ALA A 8 9.36 21.72 27.26
N LEU A 9 8.20 21.40 27.85
CA LEU A 9 7.29 20.38 27.29
C LEU A 9 6.68 20.83 25.95
N MET A 10 6.31 22.10 25.81
CA MET A 10 5.80 22.63 24.55
C MET A 10 6.86 22.69 23.45
N ALA A 11 8.11 22.98 23.78
CA ALA A 11 9.21 23.01 22.82
C ALA A 11 9.53 21.59 22.27
N VAL A 12 9.49 20.56 23.12
CA VAL A 12 9.67 19.16 22.71
C VAL A 12 8.51 18.69 21.84
N ALA A 13 7.26 19.03 22.18
CA ALA A 13 6.10 18.69 21.37
C ALA A 13 6.11 19.40 20.00
N ALA A 14 6.54 20.66 19.94
CA ALA A 14 6.66 21.39 18.68
C ALA A 14 7.75 20.83 17.79
N SER A 15 8.92 20.48 18.32
CA SER A 15 10.02 19.89 17.54
C SER A 15 9.66 18.51 16.99
N SER A 16 8.92 17.70 17.75
CA SER A 16 8.45 16.39 17.27
C SER A 16 7.42 16.53 16.16
N ALA A 17 6.50 17.50 16.25
CA ALA A 17 5.49 17.73 15.21
C ALA A 17 6.10 18.21 13.87
N PHE A 18 7.15 19.04 13.91
CA PHE A 18 7.90 19.45 12.71
C PHE A 18 8.64 18.28 12.08
N ALA A 19 9.34 17.47 12.88
CA ALA A 19 10.04 16.29 12.41
C ALA A 19 9.08 15.27 11.78
N GLN A 20 7.92 15.03 12.37
CA GLN A 20 6.86 14.17 11.82
C GLN A 20 6.31 14.70 10.49
N GLY A 21 6.11 16.02 10.37
CA GLY A 21 5.65 16.65 9.14
C GLY A 21 6.65 16.48 7.99
N ASP A 22 7.94 16.58 8.26
CA ASP A 22 8.99 16.42 7.27
C ASP A 22 9.22 14.96 6.89
N ALA A 23 9.11 14.03 7.85
CA ALA A 23 9.12 12.60 7.58
C ALA A 23 7.97 12.17 6.67
N LEU A 24 6.74 12.61 6.95
CA LEU A 24 5.59 12.34 6.09
C LEU A 24 5.77 12.94 4.69
N LYS A 25 6.25 14.19 4.57
CA LYS A 25 6.54 14.79 3.26
C LYS A 25 7.55 13.98 2.46
N SER A 26 8.57 13.42 3.12
CA SER A 26 9.58 12.58 2.48
C SER A 26 8.96 11.29 1.95
N ILE A 27 8.10 10.62 2.73
CA ILE A 27 7.34 9.45 2.29
C ILE A 27 6.48 9.78 1.06
N LEU A 28 5.71 10.88 1.12
CA LEU A 28 4.82 11.27 0.02
C LEU A 28 5.56 11.65 -1.27
N LYS A 29 6.81 12.07 -1.17
CA LYS A 29 7.69 12.39 -2.31
C LYS A 29 8.50 11.19 -2.81
N ALA A 30 8.53 10.09 -2.08
CA ALA A 30 9.26 8.89 -2.48
C ALA A 30 8.78 8.38 -3.84
N LYS A 31 9.74 7.96 -4.66
CA LYS A 31 9.47 7.47 -6.03
C LYS A 31 9.44 5.94 -6.10
N THR A 32 9.97 5.26 -5.09
CA THR A 32 9.98 3.81 -5.02
C THR A 32 9.25 3.33 -3.77
N TYR A 33 8.67 2.13 -3.87
CA TYR A 33 8.03 1.47 -2.72
C TYR A 33 9.02 1.28 -1.57
N ALA A 34 10.22 0.78 -1.85
CA ALA A 34 11.22 0.48 -0.84
C ALA A 34 11.64 1.73 -0.05
N ASP A 35 11.83 2.87 -0.72
CA ASP A 35 12.18 4.13 -0.04
C ASP A 35 11.03 4.60 0.85
N ALA A 36 9.79 4.55 0.35
CA ALA A 36 8.61 4.95 1.11
C ALA A 36 8.39 4.04 2.33
N GLU A 37 8.52 2.73 2.17
CA GLU A 37 8.36 1.74 3.23
C GLU A 37 9.43 1.89 4.32
N ALA A 38 10.70 2.06 3.95
CA ALA A 38 11.79 2.27 4.90
C ALA A 38 11.58 3.53 5.75
N LEU A 39 11.15 4.63 5.11
CA LEU A 39 10.82 5.88 5.80
C LEU A 39 9.60 5.72 6.71
N LEU A 40 8.56 5.00 6.28
CA LEU A 40 7.39 4.72 7.09
C LEU A 40 7.76 3.89 8.31
N ASN A 41 8.47 2.77 8.12
CA ASN A 41 8.87 1.88 9.22
C ASN A 41 9.69 2.59 10.29
N SER A 42 10.52 3.56 9.89
CA SER A 42 11.34 4.35 10.83
C SER A 42 10.53 5.39 11.62
N ASN A 43 9.32 5.76 11.17
CA ASN A 43 8.57 6.89 11.73
C ASN A 43 7.14 6.53 12.17
N VAL A 44 6.62 5.35 11.83
CA VAL A 44 5.20 4.97 12.00
C VAL A 44 4.70 5.10 13.44
N THR A 45 5.54 4.83 14.43
CA THR A 45 5.17 4.93 15.85
C THR A 45 4.92 6.37 16.31
N SER A 46 5.51 7.35 15.63
CA SER A 46 5.35 8.77 15.93
C SER A 46 4.18 9.42 15.20
N PHE A 47 3.66 8.78 14.14
CA PHE A 47 2.60 9.36 13.30
C PHE A 47 1.22 9.27 13.94
N THR A 48 0.41 10.31 13.71
CA THR A 48 -1.03 10.26 13.97
C THR A 48 -1.72 9.29 12.99
N SER A 49 -2.94 8.86 13.31
CA SER A 49 -3.73 7.98 12.43
C SER A 49 -3.91 8.58 11.03
N GLU A 50 -4.19 9.87 10.92
CA GLU A 50 -4.30 10.55 9.62
C GLU A 50 -2.96 10.54 8.84
N GLN A 51 -1.83 10.68 9.53
CA GLN A 51 -0.50 10.60 8.90
C GLN A 51 -0.18 9.17 8.45
N LYS A 52 -0.53 8.17 9.26
CA LYS A 52 -0.38 6.75 8.92
C LYS A 52 -1.22 6.41 7.68
N ALA A 53 -2.50 6.78 7.67
CA ALA A 53 -3.37 6.56 6.53
C ALA A 53 -2.79 7.17 5.24
N LYS A 54 -2.28 8.41 5.28
CA LYS A 54 -1.62 9.04 4.12
C LYS A 54 -0.37 8.30 3.68
N ALA A 55 0.46 7.85 4.62
CA ALA A 55 1.70 7.15 4.33
C ALA A 55 1.44 5.77 3.72
N TYR A 56 0.54 4.97 4.30
CA TYR A 56 0.13 3.69 3.73
C TYR A 56 -0.54 3.86 2.36
N ASN A 57 -1.40 4.87 2.19
CA ASN A 57 -1.99 5.14 0.86
C ASN A 57 -0.93 5.48 -0.20
N LYS A 58 0.18 6.13 0.17
CA LYS A 58 1.31 6.33 -0.75
C LYS A 58 1.96 5.00 -1.16
N LEU A 59 2.12 4.06 -0.24
CA LEU A 59 2.62 2.71 -0.55
C LEU A 59 1.67 1.97 -1.49
N VAL A 60 0.36 2.06 -1.25
CA VAL A 60 -0.68 1.51 -2.15
C VAL A 60 -0.50 2.06 -3.57
N GLN A 61 -0.35 3.38 -3.72
CA GLN A 61 -0.18 4.02 -5.03
C GLN A 61 1.07 3.51 -5.77
N LEU A 62 2.21 3.44 -5.09
CA LEU A 62 3.47 2.96 -5.68
C LEU A 62 3.39 1.49 -6.11
N SER A 63 2.72 0.66 -5.31
CA SER A 63 2.48 -0.74 -5.66
C SER A 63 1.52 -0.89 -6.85
N LEU A 64 0.44 -0.09 -6.88
CA LEU A 64 -0.52 -0.09 -7.99
C LEU A 64 0.11 0.39 -9.30
N GLU A 65 1.00 1.39 -9.27
CA GLU A 65 1.75 1.84 -10.45
C GLU A 65 2.52 0.68 -11.10
N LYS A 66 3.17 -0.19 -10.29
CA LYS A 66 3.87 -1.39 -10.79
C LYS A 66 2.88 -2.40 -11.36
N VAL A 67 1.76 -2.68 -10.67
CA VAL A 67 0.74 -3.62 -11.15
C VAL A 67 0.17 -3.17 -12.49
N GLN A 68 -0.27 -1.92 -12.59
CA GLN A 68 -0.86 -1.35 -13.81
C GLN A 68 0.12 -1.34 -14.99
N LYS A 69 1.39 -1.06 -14.73
CA LYS A 69 2.43 -1.13 -15.76
C LYS A 69 2.53 -2.52 -16.35
N GLU A 70 2.64 -3.54 -15.51
CA GLU A 70 2.80 -4.93 -15.98
C GLU A 70 1.52 -5.46 -16.65
N GLU A 71 0.32 -5.10 -16.15
CA GLU A 71 -0.95 -5.40 -16.82
C GLU A 71 -1.04 -4.75 -18.21
N GLY A 72 -0.56 -3.52 -18.33
CA GLY A 72 -0.49 -2.83 -19.62
C GLY A 72 0.39 -3.59 -20.63
N ILE A 73 1.57 -4.07 -20.20
CA ILE A 73 2.46 -4.88 -21.04
C ILE A 73 1.78 -6.22 -21.41
N MET A 74 1.14 -6.90 -20.45
CA MET A 74 0.41 -8.14 -20.72
C MET A 74 -0.70 -7.94 -21.76
N SER A 75 -1.45 -6.87 -21.64
CA SER A 75 -2.54 -6.53 -22.58
C SER A 75 -1.98 -6.22 -23.97
N ALA A 76 -0.89 -5.45 -24.05
CA ALA A 76 -0.21 -5.15 -25.31
C ALA A 76 0.34 -6.42 -25.97
N ASN A 77 0.93 -7.33 -25.20
CA ASN A 77 1.44 -8.61 -25.69
C ASN A 77 0.34 -9.52 -26.25
N ALA A 78 -0.85 -9.52 -25.65
CA ALA A 78 -1.98 -10.28 -26.20
C ALA A 78 -2.36 -9.81 -27.62
N VAL A 79 -2.30 -8.51 -27.87
CA VAL A 79 -2.52 -7.93 -29.21
C VAL A 79 -1.34 -8.21 -30.15
N ALA A 80 -0.10 -8.00 -29.67
CA ALA A 80 1.12 -8.24 -30.45
C ALA A 80 1.18 -9.70 -30.94
N LYS A 81 0.83 -10.66 -30.09
CA LYS A 81 0.78 -12.08 -30.44
C LYS A 81 -0.23 -12.37 -31.56
N GLN A 82 -1.41 -11.77 -31.51
CA GLN A 82 -2.43 -11.93 -32.57
C GLN A 82 -1.94 -11.35 -33.92
N MET A 83 -1.13 -10.30 -33.85
CA MET A 83 -0.59 -9.63 -35.04
C MET A 83 0.74 -10.24 -35.53
N GLY A 84 1.25 -11.31 -34.88
CA GLY A 84 2.55 -11.91 -35.20
C GLY A 84 3.73 -11.00 -34.86
N GLN A 85 3.56 -10.04 -33.96
CA GLN A 85 4.61 -9.14 -33.51
C GLN A 85 5.33 -9.71 -32.29
N LYS A 86 6.52 -9.14 -32.00
CA LYS A 86 7.33 -9.53 -30.84
C LYS A 86 6.68 -9.05 -29.55
N GLU A 87 6.56 -9.95 -28.58
CA GLU A 87 6.10 -9.64 -27.23
C GLU A 87 7.20 -8.93 -26.42
N GLU A 88 6.80 -7.99 -25.55
CA GLU A 88 7.68 -7.34 -24.59
C GLU A 88 7.81 -8.19 -23.32
N PRO A 89 9.00 -8.25 -22.69
CA PRO A 89 9.14 -8.92 -21.40
C PRO A 89 8.38 -8.17 -20.30
N PHE A 90 7.69 -8.90 -19.43
CA PHE A 90 7.00 -8.34 -18.26
C PHE A 90 7.32 -9.16 -17.01
N ASP A 91 7.21 -8.49 -15.85
CA ASP A 91 7.59 -9.05 -14.56
C ASP A 91 6.36 -9.57 -13.80
N THR A 92 5.88 -10.75 -14.18
CA THR A 92 4.72 -11.40 -13.55
C THR A 92 4.89 -11.55 -12.05
N LEU A 93 6.06 -12.00 -11.60
CA LEU A 93 6.33 -12.21 -10.17
C LEU A 93 6.34 -10.89 -9.41
N GLY A 94 6.98 -9.86 -9.97
CA GLY A 94 6.97 -8.52 -9.39
C GLY A 94 5.58 -7.91 -9.36
N MET A 95 4.75 -8.15 -10.36
CA MET A 95 3.35 -7.73 -10.39
C MET A 95 2.56 -8.35 -9.22
N TYR A 96 2.63 -9.67 -9.05
CA TYR A 96 1.91 -10.37 -7.98
C TYR A 96 2.42 -9.97 -6.58
N ASN A 97 3.73 -9.78 -6.42
CA ASN A 97 4.30 -9.28 -5.18
C ASN A 97 3.82 -7.86 -4.86
N SER A 98 3.78 -6.99 -5.86
CA SER A 98 3.29 -5.62 -5.71
C SER A 98 1.78 -5.59 -5.39
N LEU A 99 0.99 -6.50 -5.98
CA LEU A 99 -0.42 -6.61 -5.65
C LEU A 99 -0.64 -7.06 -4.19
N CYS A 100 0.14 -8.04 -3.71
CA CYS A 100 0.09 -8.43 -2.30
C CYS A 100 0.47 -7.26 -1.36
N ALA A 101 1.49 -6.48 -1.72
CA ALA A 101 1.89 -5.30 -0.96
C ALA A 101 0.78 -4.24 -0.98
N ALA A 102 0.20 -3.94 -2.15
CA ALA A 102 -0.90 -2.98 -2.28
C ALA A 102 -2.11 -3.35 -1.41
N LEU A 103 -2.50 -4.63 -1.39
CA LEU A 103 -3.62 -5.11 -0.56
C LEU A 103 -3.30 -4.99 0.93
N LYS A 104 -2.12 -5.43 1.36
CA LYS A 104 -1.68 -5.31 2.75
C LYS A 104 -1.69 -3.84 3.22
N ASP A 105 -1.09 -2.96 2.44
CA ASP A 105 -0.97 -1.55 2.78
C ASP A 105 -2.33 -0.83 2.71
N ALA A 106 -3.23 -1.27 1.83
CA ALA A 106 -4.59 -0.73 1.76
C ALA A 106 -5.43 -1.11 2.99
N MET A 107 -5.31 -2.33 3.50
CA MET A 107 -5.95 -2.75 4.74
C MET A 107 -5.42 -1.96 5.95
N GLU A 108 -4.11 -1.74 6.02
CA GLU A 108 -3.53 -0.88 7.07
C GLU A 108 -3.94 0.60 6.89
N CYS A 109 -3.99 1.09 5.66
CA CYS A 109 -4.51 2.43 5.36
C CYS A 109 -5.95 2.56 5.85
N ASP A 110 -6.82 1.62 5.52
CA ASP A 110 -8.24 1.62 5.87
C ASP A 110 -8.45 1.63 7.38
N LYS A 111 -7.70 0.82 8.10
CA LYS A 111 -7.72 0.78 9.56
C LYS A 111 -7.49 2.17 10.17
N PHE A 112 -6.46 2.90 9.74
CA PHE A 112 -6.15 4.22 10.26
C PHE A 112 -7.05 5.32 9.69
N ASP A 113 -7.55 5.17 8.47
CA ASP A 113 -8.46 6.12 7.82
C ASP A 113 -9.85 6.12 8.46
N ASN A 114 -10.24 5.02 9.10
CA ASN A 114 -11.47 4.87 9.87
C ASN A 114 -11.31 5.23 11.36
N GLU A 115 -10.14 5.66 11.82
CA GLU A 115 -9.98 6.19 13.16
C GLU A 115 -10.46 7.66 13.26
N PRO A 116 -10.95 8.10 14.44
CA PRO A 116 -11.34 9.50 14.64
C PRO A 116 -10.15 10.44 14.39
N ASN A 117 -10.38 11.50 13.62
CA ASN A 117 -9.40 12.56 13.41
C ASN A 117 -9.24 13.43 14.67
N GLY A 118 -8.33 14.42 14.65
CA GLY A 118 -8.10 15.35 15.75
C GLY A 118 -9.33 16.17 16.23
N LYS A 119 -10.46 16.08 15.48
CA LYS A 119 -11.77 16.68 15.86
C LYS A 119 -12.78 15.64 16.34
N GLY A 120 -12.35 14.39 16.55
CA GLY A 120 -13.22 13.29 16.98
C GLY A 120 -14.17 12.77 15.90
N LYS A 121 -13.97 13.13 14.62
CA LYS A 121 -14.83 12.69 13.51
C LYS A 121 -14.14 11.57 12.70
N ILE A 122 -14.91 10.54 12.37
CA ILE A 122 -14.53 9.52 11.40
C ILE A 122 -14.92 10.04 10.02
N ALA A 123 -13.95 10.20 9.13
CA ALA A 123 -14.16 10.72 7.79
C ALA A 123 -13.10 10.12 6.85
N PRO A 124 -13.27 8.84 6.44
CA PRO A 124 -12.30 8.13 5.62
C PRO A 124 -12.14 8.81 4.25
N LYS A 125 -10.88 8.98 3.83
CA LYS A 125 -10.51 9.67 2.59
C LYS A 125 -10.08 8.71 1.49
N PHE A 126 -9.56 7.55 1.87
CA PHE A 126 -8.90 6.61 0.97
C PHE A 126 -9.69 5.32 0.75
N HIS A 127 -10.56 4.94 1.69
CA HIS A 127 -11.34 3.72 1.69
C HIS A 127 -11.96 3.42 0.31
N LYS A 128 -12.84 4.29 -0.17
CA LYS A 128 -13.59 4.07 -1.43
C LYS A 128 -12.67 3.90 -2.64
N ASN A 129 -11.64 4.74 -2.73
CA ASN A 129 -10.70 4.70 -3.86
C ASN A 129 -9.87 3.42 -3.85
N ASN A 130 -9.35 3.02 -2.69
CA ASN A 130 -8.57 1.79 -2.54
C ASN A 130 -9.44 0.55 -2.81
N GLN A 131 -10.67 0.52 -2.27
CA GLN A 131 -11.62 -0.55 -2.54
C GLN A 131 -11.88 -0.72 -4.04
N GLN A 132 -12.24 0.37 -4.73
CA GLN A 132 -12.57 0.33 -6.16
C GLN A 132 -11.40 -0.10 -7.04
N ASN A 133 -10.18 0.36 -6.73
CA ASN A 133 -9.01 0.05 -7.52
C ASN A 133 -8.50 -1.37 -7.26
N LEU A 134 -8.61 -1.88 -6.04
CA LEU A 134 -8.03 -3.18 -5.68
C LEU A 134 -9.00 -4.34 -5.81
N TRP A 135 -10.30 -4.11 -5.70
CA TRP A 135 -11.31 -5.17 -5.78
C TRP A 135 -11.16 -6.07 -7.02
N PRO A 136 -11.11 -5.52 -8.25
CA PRO A 136 -10.99 -6.33 -9.45
C PRO A 136 -9.63 -7.04 -9.55
N LEU A 137 -8.56 -6.40 -9.03
CA LEU A 137 -7.21 -6.94 -9.11
C LEU A 137 -6.99 -8.16 -8.22
N ARG A 138 -7.78 -8.33 -7.15
CA ARG A 138 -7.67 -9.48 -6.25
C ARG A 138 -7.77 -10.82 -6.97
N LEU A 139 -8.52 -10.90 -8.07
CA LEU A 139 -8.65 -12.11 -8.86
C LEU A 139 -7.31 -12.61 -9.45
N HIS A 140 -6.35 -11.70 -9.70
CA HIS A 140 -5.02 -12.09 -10.15
C HIS A 140 -4.28 -12.97 -9.14
N LEU A 141 -4.61 -12.86 -7.84
CA LEU A 141 -4.01 -13.72 -6.81
C LEU A 141 -4.47 -15.18 -6.91
N LEU A 142 -5.66 -15.46 -7.46
CA LEU A 142 -6.09 -16.82 -7.73
C LEU A 142 -5.26 -17.43 -8.86
N ASN A 143 -5.01 -16.68 -9.93
CA ASN A 143 -4.15 -17.11 -11.02
C ASN A 143 -2.70 -17.29 -10.53
N ALA A 144 -2.19 -16.33 -9.76
CA ALA A 144 -0.86 -16.41 -9.16
C ALA A 144 -0.68 -17.66 -8.27
N GLY A 145 -1.71 -17.98 -7.47
CA GLY A 145 -1.74 -19.18 -6.64
C GLY A 145 -1.71 -20.46 -7.48
N GLN A 146 -2.51 -20.52 -8.53
CA GLN A 146 -2.54 -21.66 -9.45
C GLN A 146 -1.21 -21.85 -10.19
N ASP A 147 -0.61 -20.76 -10.68
CA ASP A 147 0.69 -20.79 -11.33
C ASP A 147 1.79 -21.27 -10.36
N ALA A 148 1.75 -20.81 -9.12
CA ALA A 148 2.68 -21.24 -8.08
C ALA A 148 2.52 -22.74 -7.72
N VAL A 149 1.29 -23.25 -7.64
CA VAL A 149 1.03 -24.70 -7.44
C VAL A 149 1.61 -25.48 -8.60
N THR A 150 1.33 -25.09 -9.82
CA THR A 150 1.81 -25.75 -11.05
C THR A 150 3.35 -25.76 -11.13
N ALA A 151 3.99 -24.69 -10.64
CA ALA A 151 5.45 -24.57 -10.57
C ALA A 151 6.08 -25.27 -9.34
N GLY A 152 5.29 -25.93 -8.49
CA GLY A 152 5.76 -26.57 -7.24
C GLY A 152 6.17 -25.59 -6.15
N LYS A 153 5.83 -24.30 -6.26
CA LYS A 153 6.16 -23.22 -5.32
C LYS A 153 5.09 -23.07 -4.24
N GLN A 154 4.99 -24.07 -3.37
CA GLN A 154 3.92 -24.14 -2.36
C GLN A 154 3.82 -22.90 -1.46
N GLN A 155 4.96 -22.34 -1.02
CA GLN A 155 4.96 -21.14 -0.16
C GLN A 155 4.39 -19.91 -0.86
N ASP A 156 4.69 -19.75 -2.15
CA ASP A 156 4.11 -18.66 -2.95
C ASP A 156 2.60 -18.87 -3.13
N ALA A 157 2.16 -20.11 -3.39
CA ALA A 157 0.73 -20.43 -3.49
C ALA A 157 -0.02 -20.10 -2.19
N ILE A 158 0.52 -20.51 -1.03
CA ILE A 158 -0.06 -20.20 0.29
C ILE A 158 -0.15 -18.68 0.48
N ARG A 159 0.89 -17.93 0.10
CA ARG A 159 0.92 -16.48 0.22
C ARG A 159 -0.16 -15.82 -0.65
N TYR A 160 -0.29 -16.21 -1.91
CA TYR A 160 -1.26 -15.59 -2.82
C TYR A 160 -2.70 -15.93 -2.45
N TYR A 161 -3.02 -17.20 -2.20
CA TYR A 161 -4.35 -17.59 -1.75
C TYR A 161 -4.68 -17.01 -0.37
N GLY A 162 -3.70 -16.99 0.56
CA GLY A 162 -3.85 -16.37 1.87
C GLY A 162 -4.20 -14.90 1.78
N MET A 163 -3.49 -14.13 0.93
CA MET A 163 -3.78 -12.70 0.71
C MET A 163 -5.16 -12.50 0.07
N TYR A 164 -5.56 -13.36 -0.89
CA TYR A 164 -6.89 -13.29 -1.48
C TYR A 164 -7.99 -13.47 -0.44
N VAL A 165 -7.88 -14.48 0.42
CA VAL A 165 -8.86 -14.78 1.48
C VAL A 165 -8.85 -13.68 2.54
N GLN A 166 -7.67 -13.31 3.05
CA GLN A 166 -7.52 -12.27 4.06
C GLN A 166 -8.13 -10.93 3.61
N SER A 167 -7.79 -10.49 2.41
CA SER A 167 -8.34 -9.24 1.89
C SER A 167 -9.86 -9.32 1.69
N GLY A 168 -10.41 -10.49 1.32
CA GLY A 168 -11.85 -10.65 1.11
C GLY A 168 -12.69 -10.57 2.37
N SER A 169 -12.09 -10.82 3.54
CA SER A 169 -12.74 -10.72 4.85
C SER A 169 -12.43 -9.42 5.59
N ASP A 170 -11.63 -8.54 4.99
CA ASP A 170 -11.24 -7.26 5.59
C ASP A 170 -12.33 -6.20 5.41
N HIS A 171 -12.41 -5.27 6.36
CA HIS A 171 -13.35 -4.13 6.34
C HIS A 171 -13.27 -3.32 5.05
N LEU A 172 -12.09 -3.20 4.46
CA LEU A 172 -11.90 -2.49 3.19
C LEU A 172 -12.79 -3.06 2.06
N PHE A 173 -13.13 -4.37 2.10
CA PHE A 173 -13.89 -5.05 1.06
C PHE A 173 -15.24 -5.62 1.54
N ALA A 174 -15.61 -5.33 2.81
CA ALA A 174 -16.87 -5.77 3.40
C ALA A 174 -18.10 -5.02 2.85
#